data_6aa7ba9efb19e4878eb7dc703a0a6b17
#
_entry.id   6aa7ba9efb19e4878eb7dc703a0a6b17
#
_cell.length_a   1.000
_cell.length_b   1.000
_cell.length_c   1.000
_cell.angle_alpha   90.00
_cell.angle_beta   90.00
_cell.angle_gamma   90.00
#
_symmetry.space_group_name_H-M   'P 1'
#
loop_
_entity.id
_entity.type
_entity.pdbx_description
1 polymer ?
#
loop_
_entity_poly.entity_id
_entity_poly.type
_entity_poly.pdbx_seq_one_letter_code
_entity_poly.pdbx_strand_id
1 'polypeptide(L)'
;AAPAPLILLGQPGGMGMRRMHPRLAARARAAAAQGFVSVAIEPPGAGDRPPLPGAEHARAALMRAIAAGERPGDDVIDRLILPLVDRAVPEWQRTLDAVLDLPQIGERVGFSGGVIAIAVRLAAIDPRIAAAGLFAGSYVPRMTMAEARSITIPLHVLLQWDDEGNDRQMALDLFDAFASPEKTLHANMRAHT
;
A
#
# COMPACT_ATOMS: atom_id res chain seq x y z
N ALA A 1 -27.04 -15.72 4.43
CA ALA A 1 -25.81 -15.83 3.61
C ALA A 1 -24.63 -15.97 4.55
N ALA A 2 -23.59 -16.70 4.16
CA ALA A 2 -22.33 -16.72 4.93
C ALA A 2 -21.66 -15.34 4.90
N PRO A 3 -20.94 -14.93 5.96
CA PRO A 3 -20.19 -13.70 5.97
C PRO A 3 -19.15 -13.66 4.82
N ALA A 4 -19.05 -12.53 4.13
CA ALA A 4 -18.17 -12.37 2.98
C ALA A 4 -16.75 -11.92 3.44
N PRO A 5 -15.67 -12.40 2.80
CA PRO A 5 -14.32 -11.94 3.09
C PRO A 5 -14.15 -10.47 2.72
N LEU A 6 -13.26 -9.79 3.44
CA LEU A 6 -13.02 -8.34 3.32
C LEU A 6 -11.75 -8.03 2.53
N ILE A 7 -11.79 -7.02 1.67
CA ILE A 7 -10.61 -6.43 1.04
C ILE A 7 -10.47 -4.96 1.44
N LEU A 8 -9.34 -4.61 2.04
CA LEU A 8 -8.92 -3.23 2.28
C LEU A 8 -8.34 -2.69 0.96
N LEU A 9 -8.98 -1.68 0.39
CA LEU A 9 -8.53 -1.07 -0.87
C LEU A 9 -7.63 0.12 -0.57
N GLY A 10 -6.34 -0.10 -0.62
CA GLY A 10 -5.33 0.96 -0.53
C GLY A 10 -5.36 1.88 -1.76
N GLN A 11 -4.91 3.11 -1.57
CA GLN A 11 -4.79 4.11 -2.62
C GLN A 11 -3.44 4.84 -2.54
N PRO A 12 -2.96 5.43 -3.66
CA PRO A 12 -1.69 6.14 -3.69
C PRO A 12 -1.64 7.29 -2.68
N GLY A 13 -0.48 7.54 -2.11
CA GLY A 13 -0.27 8.66 -1.21
C GLY A 13 -0.50 10.00 -1.91
N GLY A 14 -1.10 10.97 -1.19
CA GLY A 14 -1.38 12.31 -1.70
C GLY A 14 -2.58 12.41 -2.65
N MET A 15 -3.24 11.31 -2.98
CA MET A 15 -4.47 11.31 -3.78
C MET A 15 -5.69 11.12 -2.89
N GLY A 16 -6.58 12.13 -2.88
CA GLY A 16 -7.82 12.07 -2.09
C GLY A 16 -8.86 11.12 -2.67
N MET A 17 -9.76 10.67 -1.80
CA MET A 17 -10.85 9.74 -2.10
C MET A 17 -11.71 10.24 -3.27
N ARG A 18 -12.03 11.53 -3.31
CA ARG A 18 -12.84 12.11 -4.39
C ARG A 18 -12.23 11.89 -5.77
N ARG A 19 -10.91 12.13 -5.90
CA ARG A 19 -10.17 11.88 -7.15
C ARG A 19 -10.07 10.40 -7.49
N MET A 20 -9.89 9.58 -6.47
CA MET A 20 -9.72 8.12 -6.62
C MET A 20 -11.04 7.36 -6.74
N HIS A 21 -12.18 8.00 -6.48
CA HIS A 21 -13.49 7.35 -6.42
C HIS A 21 -13.82 6.49 -7.66
N PRO A 22 -13.64 6.93 -8.91
CA PRO A 22 -13.96 6.08 -10.07
C PRO A 22 -13.16 4.78 -10.08
N ARG A 23 -11.85 4.85 -9.75
CA ARG A 23 -10.96 3.69 -9.69
C ARG A 23 -11.29 2.78 -8.51
N LEU A 24 -11.53 3.34 -7.33
CA LEU A 24 -11.93 2.56 -6.14
C LEU A 24 -13.27 1.88 -6.33
N ALA A 25 -14.27 2.58 -6.89
CA ALA A 25 -15.57 2.00 -7.18
C ALA A 25 -15.51 0.87 -8.22
N ALA A 26 -14.63 0.99 -9.23
CA ALA A 26 -14.41 -0.09 -10.19
C ALA A 26 -13.79 -1.33 -9.53
N ARG A 27 -12.77 -1.13 -8.66
CA ARG A 27 -12.13 -2.21 -7.89
C ARG A 27 -13.12 -2.86 -6.92
N ALA A 28 -13.93 -2.06 -6.22
CA ALA A 28 -14.95 -2.57 -5.30
C ALA A 28 -16.02 -3.40 -6.02
N ARG A 29 -16.48 -2.94 -7.20
CA ARG A 29 -17.42 -3.74 -8.02
C ARG A 29 -16.79 -5.06 -8.49
N ALA A 30 -15.52 -5.04 -8.91
CA ALA A 30 -14.82 -6.26 -9.31
C ALA A 30 -14.66 -7.24 -8.14
N ALA A 31 -14.33 -6.73 -6.95
CA ALA A 31 -14.26 -7.53 -5.72
C ALA A 31 -15.64 -8.11 -5.34
N ALA A 32 -16.70 -7.31 -5.40
CA ALA A 32 -18.07 -7.75 -5.12
C ALA A 32 -18.54 -8.85 -6.08
N ALA A 33 -18.17 -8.77 -7.36
CA ALA A 33 -18.47 -9.81 -8.35
C ALA A 33 -17.78 -11.16 -8.02
N GLN A 34 -16.74 -11.14 -7.20
CA GLN A 34 -16.03 -12.31 -6.69
C GLN A 34 -16.47 -12.70 -5.27
N GLY A 35 -17.47 -12.06 -4.71
CA GLY A 35 -18.02 -12.37 -3.39
C GLY A 35 -17.28 -11.69 -2.22
N PHE A 36 -16.48 -10.67 -2.48
CA PHE A 36 -15.78 -9.91 -1.44
C PHE A 36 -16.52 -8.62 -1.08
N VAL A 37 -16.46 -8.23 0.17
CA VAL A 37 -16.75 -6.86 0.60
C VAL A 37 -15.47 -6.02 0.53
N SER A 38 -15.60 -4.73 0.25
CA SER A 38 -14.44 -3.84 0.18
C SER A 38 -14.62 -2.60 1.04
N VAL A 39 -13.54 -2.14 1.65
CA VAL A 39 -13.49 -0.85 2.35
C VAL A 39 -12.29 -0.05 1.89
N ALA A 40 -12.46 1.26 1.78
CA ALA A 40 -11.41 2.22 1.52
C ALA A 40 -11.58 3.40 2.48
N ILE A 41 -10.46 3.99 2.92
CA ILE A 41 -10.45 5.18 3.78
C ILE A 41 -9.63 6.29 3.11
N GLU A 42 -9.94 7.55 3.45
CA GLU A 42 -9.14 8.69 3.02
C GLU A 42 -7.75 8.62 3.65
N PRO A 43 -6.64 8.60 2.87
CA PRO A 43 -5.31 8.55 3.45
C PRO A 43 -4.95 9.79 4.26
N PRO A 44 -4.11 9.68 5.29
CA PRO A 44 -3.59 10.86 5.98
C PRO A 44 -2.91 11.84 5.00
N GLY A 45 -3.19 13.13 5.17
CA GLY A 45 -2.62 14.18 4.33
C GLY A 45 -3.14 14.23 2.89
N ALA A 46 -4.22 13.51 2.56
CA ALA A 46 -4.83 13.49 1.23
C ALA A 46 -6.23 14.13 1.24
N GLY A 47 -6.70 14.54 0.07
CA GLY A 47 -8.01 15.18 -0.09
C GLY A 47 -8.14 16.45 0.73
N ASP A 48 -9.18 16.52 1.54
CA ASP A 48 -9.46 17.65 2.43
C ASP A 48 -8.78 17.51 3.81
N ARG A 49 -7.97 16.47 4.02
CA ARG A 49 -7.23 16.25 5.29
C ARG A 49 -6.00 17.15 5.38
N PRO A 50 -5.67 17.65 6.59
CA PRO A 50 -4.47 18.46 6.78
C PRO A 50 -3.21 17.77 6.26
N PRO A 51 -2.30 18.48 5.58
CA PRO A 51 -1.04 17.92 5.11
C PRO A 51 -0.22 17.33 6.27
N LEU A 52 0.55 16.29 5.96
CA LEU A 52 1.50 15.75 6.93
C LEU A 52 2.68 16.72 7.11
N PRO A 53 3.12 17.01 8.34
CA PRO A 53 4.25 17.89 8.58
C PRO A 53 5.49 17.45 7.79
N GLY A 54 6.12 18.39 7.10
CA GLY A 54 7.34 18.14 6.32
C GLY A 54 7.18 17.34 5.02
N ALA A 55 6.00 16.78 4.74
CA ALA A 55 5.76 15.92 3.57
C ALA A 55 6.00 16.65 2.24
N GLU A 56 5.58 17.93 2.14
CA GLU A 56 5.79 18.72 0.93
C GLU A 56 7.29 18.94 0.65
N HIS A 57 8.05 19.30 1.69
CA HIS A 57 9.50 19.50 1.58
C HIS A 57 10.23 18.20 1.20
N ALA A 58 9.88 17.08 1.83
CA ALA A 58 10.45 15.77 1.51
C ALA A 58 10.08 15.32 0.08
N ARG A 59 8.83 15.56 -0.35
CA ARG A 59 8.40 15.28 -1.73
C ARG A 59 9.16 16.12 -2.75
N ALA A 60 9.35 17.42 -2.49
CA ALA A 60 10.14 18.27 -3.37
C ALA A 60 11.60 17.82 -3.45
N ALA A 61 12.20 17.35 -2.35
CA ALA A 61 13.54 16.79 -2.35
C ALA A 61 13.63 15.48 -3.17
N LEU A 62 12.65 14.58 -3.02
CA LEU A 62 12.52 13.37 -3.81
C LEU A 62 12.45 13.68 -5.31
N MET A 63 11.55 14.59 -5.69
CA MET A 63 11.36 14.95 -7.11
C MET A 63 12.60 15.61 -7.72
N ARG A 64 13.37 16.40 -6.94
CA ARG A 64 14.63 16.97 -7.42
C ARG A 64 15.67 15.88 -7.69
N ALA A 65 15.81 14.88 -6.80
CA ALA A 65 16.74 13.78 -7.01
C ALA A 65 16.37 12.99 -8.27
N ILE A 66 15.09 12.63 -8.45
CA ILE A 66 14.61 11.92 -9.65
C ILE A 66 14.88 12.74 -10.92
N ALA A 67 14.58 14.05 -10.92
CA ALA A 67 14.81 14.91 -12.06
C ALA A 67 16.30 15.07 -12.43
N ALA A 68 17.19 14.92 -11.43
CA ALA A 68 18.64 14.91 -11.63
C ALA A 68 19.18 13.53 -12.09
N GLY A 69 18.32 12.50 -12.19
CA GLY A 69 18.76 11.13 -12.46
C GLY A 69 19.48 10.49 -11.26
N GLU A 70 19.33 11.06 -10.08
CA GLU A 70 19.97 10.58 -8.86
C GLU A 70 19.00 9.69 -8.05
N ARG A 71 19.56 8.71 -7.33
CA ARG A 71 18.79 7.94 -6.35
C ARG A 71 18.49 8.83 -5.14
N PRO A 72 17.22 8.98 -4.73
CA PRO A 72 16.89 9.69 -3.50
C PRO A 72 17.55 9.07 -2.27
N GLY A 73 18.06 9.89 -1.38
CA GLY A 73 18.65 9.42 -0.12
C GLY A 73 17.60 8.77 0.79
N ASP A 74 18.00 7.76 1.54
CA ASP A 74 17.12 7.02 2.46
C ASP A 74 16.42 7.94 3.46
N ASP A 75 17.08 9.00 3.93
CA ASP A 75 16.50 9.96 4.85
C ASP A 75 15.38 10.82 4.22
N VAL A 76 15.42 11.05 2.92
CA VAL A 76 14.34 11.72 2.16
C VAL A 76 13.14 10.78 2.06
N ILE A 77 13.39 9.51 1.75
CA ILE A 77 12.36 8.47 1.66
C ILE A 77 11.69 8.27 3.02
N ASP A 78 12.48 8.13 4.08
CA ASP A 78 12.00 7.94 5.44
C ASP A 78 11.13 9.12 5.89
N ARG A 79 11.59 10.37 5.68
CA ARG A 79 10.81 11.58 6.03
C ARG A 79 9.52 11.74 5.25
N LEU A 80 9.46 11.23 4.03
CA LEU A 80 8.23 11.29 3.22
C LEU A 80 7.23 10.22 3.61
N ILE A 81 7.68 8.99 3.84
CA ILE A 81 6.81 7.82 3.90
C ILE A 81 6.50 7.40 5.34
N LEU A 82 7.46 7.44 6.27
CA LEU A 82 7.19 6.96 7.64
C LEU A 82 6.09 7.73 8.37
N PRO A 83 5.99 9.08 8.30
CA PRO A 83 4.89 9.79 8.94
C PRO A 83 3.50 9.42 8.37
N LEU A 84 3.45 9.06 7.09
CA LEU A 84 2.22 8.54 6.47
C LEU A 84 1.87 7.16 6.99
N VAL A 85 2.85 6.25 7.09
CA VAL A 85 2.66 4.89 7.62
C VAL A 85 2.20 4.94 9.07
N ASP A 86 2.87 5.74 9.91
CA ASP A 86 2.61 5.86 11.35
C ASP A 86 1.18 6.37 11.64
N ARG A 87 0.62 7.16 10.74
CA ARG A 87 -0.78 7.62 10.86
C ARG A 87 -1.79 6.67 10.20
N ALA A 88 -1.46 6.14 9.03
CA ALA A 88 -2.39 5.32 8.26
C ALA A 88 -2.64 3.96 8.92
N VAL A 89 -1.63 3.32 9.48
CA VAL A 89 -1.75 1.96 10.02
C VAL A 89 -2.73 1.90 11.21
N PRO A 90 -2.66 2.77 12.24
CA PRO A 90 -3.66 2.78 13.29
C PRO A 90 -5.08 3.13 12.80
N GLU A 91 -5.21 3.92 11.73
CA GLU A 91 -6.52 4.21 11.12
C GLU A 91 -7.11 2.98 10.46
N TRP A 92 -6.28 2.20 9.73
CA TRP A 92 -6.70 0.93 9.17
C TRP A 92 -7.09 -0.10 10.25
N GLN A 93 -6.35 -0.17 11.35
CA GLN A 93 -6.69 -1.06 12.48
C GLN A 93 -8.04 -0.70 13.09
N ARG A 94 -8.30 0.59 13.36
CA ARG A 94 -9.62 1.05 13.83
C ARG A 94 -10.74 0.79 12.82
N THR A 95 -10.44 0.91 11.53
CA THR A 95 -11.40 0.58 10.47
C THR A 95 -11.71 -0.91 10.48
N LEU A 96 -10.71 -1.76 10.65
CA LEU A 96 -10.90 -3.21 10.80
C LEU A 96 -11.76 -3.54 12.01
N ASP A 97 -11.49 -2.92 13.16
CA ASP A 97 -12.27 -3.12 14.39
C ASP A 97 -13.75 -2.82 14.13
N ALA A 98 -14.05 -1.67 13.51
CA ALA A 98 -15.43 -1.26 13.24
C ALA A 98 -16.14 -2.11 12.17
N VAL A 99 -15.39 -2.55 11.14
CA VAL A 99 -16.00 -3.26 10.00
C VAL A 99 -16.19 -4.74 10.30
N LEU A 100 -15.30 -5.36 11.06
CA LEU A 100 -15.41 -6.77 11.43
C LEU A 100 -16.55 -7.04 12.45
N ASP A 101 -17.03 -6.01 13.13
CA ASP A 101 -18.24 -6.10 13.98
C ASP A 101 -19.54 -6.25 13.18
N LEU A 102 -19.50 -6.04 11.86
CA LEU A 102 -20.66 -6.16 11.01
C LEU A 102 -20.95 -7.64 10.66
N PRO A 103 -22.17 -8.16 10.91
CA PRO A 103 -22.47 -9.58 10.79
C PRO A 103 -22.35 -10.16 9.38
N GLN A 104 -22.34 -9.32 8.34
CA GLN A 104 -22.15 -9.73 6.95
C GLN A 104 -20.69 -9.86 6.54
N ILE A 105 -19.73 -9.48 7.39
CA ILE A 105 -18.30 -9.49 7.09
C ILE A 105 -17.62 -10.65 7.81
N GLY A 106 -16.85 -11.43 7.08
CA GLY A 106 -16.08 -12.56 7.61
C GLY A 106 -14.68 -12.15 8.05
N GLU A 107 -14.06 -13.03 8.82
CA GLU A 107 -12.74 -12.78 9.44
C GLU A 107 -11.55 -12.76 8.47
N ARG A 108 -11.74 -13.22 7.22
CA ARG A 108 -10.66 -13.23 6.22
C ARG A 108 -10.50 -11.85 5.61
N VAL A 109 -9.38 -11.23 5.88
CA VAL A 109 -9.06 -9.87 5.39
C VAL A 109 -7.86 -9.91 4.45
N GLY A 110 -8.03 -9.32 3.27
CA GLY A 110 -6.94 -9.04 2.34
C GLY A 110 -6.65 -7.54 2.26
N PHE A 111 -5.41 -7.18 1.97
CA PHE A 111 -5.05 -5.81 1.62
C PHE A 111 -4.70 -5.72 0.13
N SER A 112 -5.13 -4.69 -0.58
CA SER A 112 -4.89 -4.58 -2.02
C SER A 112 -4.50 -3.17 -2.45
N GLY A 113 -3.30 -3.03 -3.03
CA GLY A 113 -2.77 -1.81 -3.63
C GLY A 113 -2.34 -0.74 -2.63
N GLY A 114 -2.33 0.51 -3.08
CA GLY A 114 -1.97 1.66 -2.25
C GLY A 114 -0.47 1.83 -2.05
N VAL A 115 -0.11 2.52 -0.97
CA VAL A 115 1.29 2.71 -0.57
C VAL A 115 1.82 1.41 0.04
N ILE A 116 2.80 0.80 -0.61
CA ILE A 116 3.31 -0.53 -0.22
C ILE A 116 3.81 -0.59 1.23
N ALA A 117 4.44 0.47 1.73
CA ALA A 117 4.93 0.53 3.11
C ALA A 117 3.81 0.45 4.16
N ILE A 118 2.61 0.98 3.85
CA ILE A 118 1.43 0.84 4.72
C ILE A 118 0.98 -0.62 4.77
N ALA A 119 0.88 -1.27 3.61
CA ALA A 119 0.47 -2.66 3.52
C ALA A 119 1.45 -3.61 4.23
N VAL A 120 2.75 -3.39 4.03
CA VAL A 120 3.81 -4.16 4.68
C VAL A 120 3.76 -4.02 6.19
N ARG A 121 3.71 -2.79 6.72
CA ARG A 121 3.61 -2.55 8.16
C ARG A 121 2.33 -3.19 8.73
N LEU A 122 1.18 -2.97 8.09
CA LEU A 122 -0.09 -3.53 8.56
C LEU A 122 -0.04 -5.07 8.59
N ALA A 123 0.46 -5.70 7.54
CA ALA A 123 0.61 -7.16 7.49
C ALA A 123 1.62 -7.71 8.52
N ALA A 124 2.65 -6.92 8.88
CA ALA A 124 3.64 -7.32 9.87
C ALA A 124 3.12 -7.29 11.31
N ILE A 125 2.17 -6.39 11.63
CA ILE A 125 1.72 -6.16 13.01
C ILE A 125 0.27 -6.56 13.28
N ASP A 126 -0.56 -6.75 12.25
CA ASP A 126 -1.97 -7.10 12.41
C ASP A 126 -2.25 -8.51 11.86
N PRO A 127 -2.43 -9.51 12.72
CA PRO A 127 -2.60 -10.90 12.32
C PRO A 127 -3.91 -11.16 11.56
N ARG A 128 -4.83 -10.20 11.51
CA ARG A 128 -6.08 -10.31 10.73
C ARG A 128 -5.84 -10.22 9.23
N ILE A 129 -4.69 -9.67 8.81
CA ILE A 129 -4.32 -9.61 7.40
C ILE A 129 -3.85 -10.98 6.94
N ALA A 130 -4.65 -11.66 6.14
CA ALA A 130 -4.42 -13.03 5.70
C ALA A 130 -3.78 -13.15 4.31
N ALA A 131 -3.81 -12.09 3.51
CA ALA A 131 -3.17 -12.03 2.18
C ALA A 131 -2.97 -10.57 1.74
N ALA A 132 -2.01 -10.32 0.86
CA ALA A 132 -1.84 -8.98 0.30
C ALA A 132 -1.49 -8.98 -1.19
N GLY A 133 -2.18 -8.08 -1.92
CA GLY A 133 -1.84 -7.68 -3.28
C GLY A 133 -1.12 -6.32 -3.25
N LEU A 134 0.18 -6.32 -3.48
CA LEU A 134 1.05 -5.16 -3.33
C LEU A 134 1.37 -4.54 -4.69
N PHE A 135 1.52 -3.22 -4.72
CA PHE A 135 2.01 -2.51 -5.90
C PHE A 135 3.39 -1.92 -5.60
N ALA A 136 4.41 -2.47 -6.24
CA ALA A 136 5.81 -2.06 -6.07
C ALA A 136 6.12 -0.90 -7.04
N GLY A 137 5.55 0.26 -6.80
CA GLY A 137 5.64 1.45 -7.63
C GLY A 137 6.14 2.68 -6.88
N SER A 138 6.92 2.51 -5.80
CA SER A 138 7.46 3.63 -5.04
C SER A 138 8.73 3.23 -4.29
N TYR A 139 9.52 4.24 -3.91
CA TYR A 139 10.61 4.04 -2.97
C TYR A 139 10.07 3.56 -1.62
N VAL A 140 10.82 2.69 -0.94
CA VAL A 140 10.41 2.14 0.36
C VAL A 140 11.41 2.51 1.46
N PRO A 141 10.94 2.85 2.66
CA PRO A 141 11.80 3.06 3.82
C PRO A 141 12.60 1.81 4.18
N ARG A 142 13.78 2.00 4.79
CA ARG A 142 14.59 0.89 5.32
C ARG A 142 13.82 0.01 6.31
N MET A 143 12.95 0.63 7.12
CA MET A 143 12.08 -0.09 8.05
C MET A 143 11.13 -1.06 7.32
N THR A 144 10.57 -0.66 6.17
CA THR A 144 9.72 -1.52 5.35
C THR A 144 10.47 -2.76 4.85
N MET A 145 11.75 -2.61 4.47
CA MET A 145 12.61 -3.74 4.09
C MET A 145 12.87 -4.70 5.27
N ALA A 146 13.01 -4.15 6.48
CA ALA A 146 13.17 -4.97 7.69
C ALA A 146 11.89 -5.73 8.04
N GLU A 147 10.73 -5.08 7.96
CA GLU A 147 9.41 -5.66 8.24
C GLU A 147 9.02 -6.75 7.24
N ALA A 148 9.39 -6.59 5.97
CA ALA A 148 9.11 -7.59 4.93
C ALA A 148 9.63 -9.00 5.31
N ARG A 149 10.74 -9.08 6.05
CA ARG A 149 11.33 -10.35 6.50
C ARG A 149 10.48 -11.12 7.51
N SER A 150 9.48 -10.50 8.11
CA SER A 150 8.54 -11.15 9.03
C SER A 150 7.24 -11.58 8.37
N ILE A 151 7.00 -11.20 7.12
CA ILE A 151 5.73 -11.45 6.44
C ILE A 151 5.74 -12.81 5.78
N THR A 152 4.84 -13.69 6.24
CA THR A 152 4.69 -15.07 5.78
C THR A 152 3.36 -15.35 5.08
N ILE A 153 2.45 -14.37 5.02
CA ILE A 153 1.14 -14.52 4.35
C ILE A 153 1.32 -14.59 2.83
N PRO A 154 0.36 -15.17 2.09
CA PRO A 154 0.35 -15.14 0.63
C PRO A 154 0.43 -13.72 0.05
N LEU A 155 1.32 -13.53 -0.92
CA LEU A 155 1.58 -12.24 -1.53
C LEU A 155 1.49 -12.29 -3.07
N HIS A 156 0.82 -11.29 -3.64
CA HIS A 156 0.92 -10.98 -5.07
C HIS A 156 1.52 -9.59 -5.23
N VAL A 157 2.68 -9.48 -5.86
CA VAL A 157 3.38 -8.21 -6.07
C VAL A 157 3.30 -7.84 -7.55
N LEU A 158 2.76 -6.66 -7.84
CA LEU A 158 2.70 -6.08 -9.17
C LEU A 158 3.80 -5.03 -9.32
N LEU A 159 4.64 -5.16 -10.34
CA LEU A 159 5.75 -4.26 -10.67
C LEU A 159 5.56 -3.69 -12.09
N GLN A 160 5.66 -2.37 -12.23
CA GLN A 160 5.81 -1.72 -13.53
C GLN A 160 7.30 -1.69 -13.88
N TRP A 161 7.68 -2.48 -14.90
CA TRP A 161 9.09 -2.74 -15.21
C TRP A 161 9.83 -1.53 -15.76
N ASP A 162 9.15 -0.75 -16.62
CA ASP A 162 9.71 0.41 -17.33
C ASP A 162 9.29 1.74 -16.69
N ASP A 163 8.96 1.76 -15.40
CA ASP A 163 8.62 2.97 -14.68
C ASP A 163 9.91 3.71 -14.26
N GLU A 164 10.23 4.80 -14.97
CA GLU A 164 11.41 5.63 -14.71
C GLU A 164 11.33 6.38 -13.36
N GLY A 165 10.14 6.55 -12.81
CA GLY A 165 9.91 7.18 -11.49
C GLY A 165 10.09 6.24 -10.31
N ASN A 166 10.45 4.97 -10.57
CA ASN A 166 10.57 3.93 -9.56
C ASN A 166 11.94 3.24 -9.59
N ASP A 167 12.49 2.93 -8.44
CA ASP A 167 13.69 2.09 -8.33
C ASP A 167 13.28 0.61 -8.44
N ARG A 168 13.41 0.07 -9.64
CA ARG A 168 13.08 -1.34 -9.93
C ARG A 168 13.88 -2.31 -9.06
N GLN A 169 15.17 -2.05 -8.84
CA GLN A 169 16.00 -2.94 -8.03
C GLN A 169 15.51 -2.96 -6.58
N MET A 170 15.15 -1.80 -6.02
CA MET A 170 14.55 -1.73 -4.69
C MET A 170 13.24 -2.54 -4.59
N ALA A 171 12.43 -2.54 -5.65
CA ALA A 171 11.20 -3.34 -5.70
C ALA A 171 11.49 -4.85 -5.72
N LEU A 172 12.53 -5.29 -6.44
CA LEU A 172 12.98 -6.68 -6.48
C LEU A 172 13.60 -7.09 -5.14
N ASP A 173 14.44 -6.25 -4.55
CA ASP A 173 15.03 -6.48 -3.22
C ASP A 173 13.95 -6.62 -2.14
N LEU A 174 12.89 -5.81 -2.22
CA LEU A 174 11.75 -5.95 -1.33
C LEU A 174 10.99 -7.26 -1.54
N PHE A 175 10.77 -7.65 -2.79
CA PHE A 175 10.15 -8.93 -3.11
C PHE A 175 10.96 -10.11 -2.56
N ASP A 176 12.28 -10.07 -2.71
CA ASP A 176 13.17 -11.11 -2.17
C ASP A 176 13.17 -11.14 -0.64
N ALA A 177 13.04 -9.97 0.01
CA ALA A 177 13.01 -9.85 1.47
C ALA A 177 11.79 -10.51 2.13
N PHE A 178 10.65 -10.62 1.43
CA PHE A 178 9.47 -11.27 2.02
C PHE A 178 9.73 -12.74 2.35
N ALA A 179 9.44 -13.12 3.60
CA ALA A 179 9.57 -14.50 4.08
C ALA A 179 8.41 -15.42 3.65
N SER A 180 7.45 -14.92 2.90
CA SER A 180 6.31 -15.69 2.41
C SER A 180 6.74 -16.85 1.51
N PRO A 181 6.30 -18.10 1.78
CA PRO A 181 6.50 -19.22 0.87
C PRO A 181 5.57 -19.14 -0.37
N GLU A 182 4.49 -18.37 -0.29
CA GLU A 182 3.52 -18.15 -1.36
C GLU A 182 3.59 -16.71 -1.86
N LYS A 183 4.64 -16.37 -2.60
CA LYS A 183 4.77 -15.04 -3.20
C LYS A 183 4.94 -15.11 -4.70
N THR A 184 4.21 -14.25 -5.43
CA THR A 184 4.30 -14.11 -6.88
C THR A 184 4.62 -12.69 -7.26
N LEU A 185 5.49 -12.52 -8.27
CA LEU A 185 5.80 -11.23 -8.90
C LEU A 185 5.19 -11.21 -10.30
N HIS A 186 4.36 -10.22 -10.57
CA HIS A 186 3.86 -9.94 -11.91
C HIS A 186 4.46 -8.62 -12.42
N ALA A 187 5.29 -8.71 -13.44
CA ALA A 187 5.93 -7.56 -14.06
C ALA A 187 5.22 -7.15 -15.36
N ASN A 188 4.73 -5.92 -15.40
CA ASN A 188 4.23 -5.29 -16.62
C ASN A 188 5.35 -4.49 -17.29
N MET A 189 5.56 -4.70 -18.60
CA MET A 189 6.60 -4.06 -19.39
C MET A 189 6.20 -2.65 -19.88
N ARG A 190 5.36 -1.94 -19.15
CA ARG A 190 4.92 -0.58 -19.48
C ARG A 190 5.25 0.37 -18.32
N ALA A 191 5.48 1.65 -18.69
CA ALA A 191 5.55 2.73 -17.71
C ALA A 191 4.21 2.91 -16.99
N HIS A 192 4.26 3.58 -15.85
CA HIS A 192 3.08 3.95 -15.08
C HIS A 192 2.30 5.03 -15.84
N THR A 193 1.14 4.70 -16.41
CA THR A 193 0.23 5.63 -17.11
C THR A 193 -1.01 5.91 -16.29
#